data_59eb268af1f6203cf546f47bc11fcfad
#
_entry.id   59eb268af1f6203cf546f47bc11fcfad
#
_cell.length_a   1.000
_cell.length_b   1.000
_cell.length_c   1.000
_cell.angle_alpha   90.00
_cell.angle_beta   90.00
_cell.angle_gamma   90.00
#
_symmetry.space_group_name_H-M   'P 1'
#
loop_
_entity.id
_entity.type
_entity.pdbx_description
1 polymer ?
#
loop_
_entity_poly.entity_id
_entity_poly.type
_entity_poly.pdbx_seq_one_letter_code
_entity_poly.pdbx_strand_id
1 'polypeptide(L)'
;MAWDAERLTGPDGEDWRVPVTELEERRSRLSSALAETGFESALIDDPVELYWLTGGRQNGMILIGAEGSDVENTHWVRKSLRRAKFESGGDDAPDPITAQPRMRQMTDALRSLGATSAPAMLAGKMPHDRWQYFSRRMSTLGEMQDATYLMYGLRETKSAWELEMLRESGRINREMFEAVREVGGEGRSELEMAAAADEVSRAAGFG
;
A
#
# COMPACT_ATOMS: atom_id res chain seq x y z
N MET A 1 -17.55 -2.82 -18.08
CA MET A 1 -17.62 -3.93 -17.14
C MET A 1 -17.93 -3.36 -15.78
N ALA A 2 -19.06 -3.75 -15.20
CA ALA A 2 -19.33 -3.45 -13.80
C ALA A 2 -18.29 -4.24 -12.99
N TRP A 3 -17.63 -3.57 -12.08
CA TRP A 3 -16.64 -4.21 -11.22
C TRP A 3 -17.37 -5.04 -10.18
N ASP A 4 -17.00 -6.31 -10.09
CA ASP A 4 -17.64 -7.27 -9.22
C ASP A 4 -16.97 -7.21 -7.84
N ALA A 5 -17.74 -6.79 -6.84
CA ALA A 5 -17.29 -6.76 -5.45
C ALA A 5 -17.02 -8.17 -4.89
N GLU A 6 -17.63 -9.19 -5.49
CA GLU A 6 -17.46 -10.60 -5.08
C GLU A 6 -16.01 -11.09 -5.18
N ARG A 7 -15.18 -10.42 -5.97
CA ARG A 7 -13.74 -10.77 -6.10
C ARG A 7 -12.87 -10.40 -4.90
N LEU A 8 -13.40 -9.74 -3.91
CA LEU A 8 -12.70 -9.42 -2.66
C LEU A 8 -13.32 -10.11 -1.45
N THR A 9 -14.19 -11.08 -1.68
CA THR A 9 -14.71 -11.93 -0.62
C THR A 9 -13.88 -13.19 -0.50
N GLY A 10 -13.68 -13.65 0.73
CA GLY A 10 -13.09 -14.95 1.03
C GLY A 10 -14.01 -16.11 0.64
N PRO A 11 -13.52 -17.37 0.79
CA PRO A 11 -14.27 -18.57 0.45
C PRO A 11 -15.62 -18.70 1.14
N ASP A 12 -15.75 -18.17 2.35
CA ASP A 12 -16.95 -18.19 3.17
C ASP A 12 -17.80 -16.91 3.05
N GLY A 13 -17.45 -16.03 2.08
CA GLY A 13 -18.18 -14.80 1.79
C GLY A 13 -17.78 -13.61 2.66
N GLU A 14 -16.74 -13.74 3.48
CA GLU A 14 -16.20 -12.65 4.28
C GLU A 14 -15.51 -11.58 3.41
N ASP A 15 -15.55 -10.34 3.84
CA ASP A 15 -14.89 -9.23 3.17
C ASP A 15 -13.38 -9.22 3.48
N TRP A 16 -12.55 -9.50 2.47
CA TRP A 16 -11.10 -9.50 2.59
C TRP A 16 -10.45 -8.15 2.29
N ARG A 17 -11.22 -7.12 2.12
CA ARG A 17 -10.64 -5.78 2.10
C ARG A 17 -10.00 -5.48 3.45
N VAL A 18 -8.94 -4.67 3.43
CA VAL A 18 -8.35 -4.20 4.68
C VAL A 18 -9.41 -3.43 5.45
N PRO A 19 -9.72 -3.79 6.70
CA PRO A 19 -10.70 -3.06 7.50
C PRO A 19 -10.34 -1.59 7.65
N VAL A 20 -11.33 -0.71 7.65
CA VAL A 20 -11.10 0.74 7.80
C VAL A 20 -10.37 1.04 9.12
N THR A 21 -10.75 0.39 10.20
CA THR A 21 -10.09 0.51 11.51
C THR A 21 -8.60 0.13 11.47
N GLU A 22 -8.24 -0.89 10.70
CA GLU A 22 -6.85 -1.27 10.47
C GLU A 22 -6.08 -0.19 9.70
N LEU A 23 -6.71 0.41 8.69
CA LEU A 23 -6.13 1.52 7.92
C LEU A 23 -5.93 2.76 8.80
N GLU A 24 -6.89 3.09 9.64
CA GLU A 24 -6.81 4.20 10.60
C GLU A 24 -5.67 4.00 11.60
N GLU A 25 -5.56 2.80 12.18
CA GLU A 25 -4.48 2.47 13.11
C GLU A 25 -3.09 2.58 12.47
N ARG A 26 -2.91 2.04 11.26
CA ARG A 26 -1.65 2.13 10.53
C ARG A 26 -1.24 3.58 10.24
N ARG A 27 -2.19 4.42 9.86
CA ARG A 27 -1.96 5.85 9.61
C ARG A 27 -1.64 6.61 10.88
N SER A 28 -2.37 6.33 11.97
CA SER A 28 -2.08 6.90 13.28
C SER A 28 -0.67 6.54 13.75
N ARG A 29 -0.26 5.28 13.62
CA ARG A 29 1.10 4.84 13.95
C ARG A 29 2.16 5.54 13.11
N LEU A 30 1.92 5.72 11.80
CA LEU A 30 2.84 6.48 10.94
C LEU A 30 2.89 7.95 11.36
N SER A 31 1.74 8.57 11.61
CA SER A 31 1.64 9.97 12.04
C SER A 31 2.40 10.23 13.34
N SER A 32 2.25 9.38 14.34
CA SER A 32 2.99 9.47 15.61
C SER A 32 4.50 9.26 15.40
N ALA A 33 4.90 8.26 14.59
CA ALA A 33 6.30 8.00 14.31
C ALA A 33 6.98 9.15 13.53
N LEU A 34 6.24 9.83 12.66
CA LEU A 34 6.74 11.05 11.98
C LEU A 34 7.00 12.16 12.99
N ALA A 35 6.10 12.39 13.95
CA ALA A 35 6.28 13.39 15.00
C ALA A 35 7.49 13.07 15.88
N GLU A 36 7.68 11.81 16.28
CA GLU A 36 8.84 11.37 17.09
C GLU A 36 10.18 11.58 16.37
N THR A 37 10.20 11.47 15.05
CA THR A 37 11.41 11.69 14.23
C THR A 37 11.59 13.15 13.81
N GLY A 38 10.62 14.02 14.09
CA GLY A 38 10.65 15.43 13.71
C GLY A 38 10.33 15.68 12.23
N PHE A 39 9.72 14.70 11.53
CA PHE A 39 9.23 14.91 10.17
C PHE A 39 7.82 15.54 10.22
N GLU A 40 7.58 16.56 9.42
CA GLU A 40 6.27 17.21 9.34
C GLU A 40 5.23 16.35 8.63
N SER A 41 5.66 15.57 7.63
CA SER A 41 4.80 14.68 6.83
C SER A 41 5.61 13.65 6.06
N ALA A 42 4.93 12.62 5.55
CA ALA A 42 5.48 11.68 4.60
C ALA A 42 4.61 11.58 3.34
N LEU A 43 5.26 11.49 2.17
CA LEU A 43 4.63 11.23 0.88
C LEU A 43 5.07 9.85 0.38
N ILE A 44 4.16 8.90 0.43
CA ILE A 44 4.43 7.49 0.13
C ILE A 44 3.89 7.14 -1.25
N ASP A 45 4.75 6.56 -2.11
CA ASP A 45 4.42 6.15 -3.48
C ASP A 45 4.90 4.74 -3.84
N ASP A 46 5.54 4.05 -2.91
CA ASP A 46 5.87 2.63 -3.06
C ASP A 46 4.59 1.79 -3.06
N PRO A 47 4.36 0.88 -4.03
CA PRO A 47 3.12 0.14 -4.16
C PRO A 47 2.78 -0.74 -2.94
N VAL A 48 3.78 -1.29 -2.26
CA VAL A 48 3.57 -2.15 -1.08
C VAL A 48 3.15 -1.32 0.12
N GLU A 49 3.85 -0.21 0.36
CA GLU A 49 3.53 0.69 1.45
C GLU A 49 2.21 1.44 1.22
N LEU A 50 1.94 1.78 -0.06
CA LEU A 50 0.68 2.38 -0.44
C LEU A 50 -0.50 1.42 -0.17
N TYR A 51 -0.35 0.13 -0.53
CA TYR A 51 -1.34 -0.89 -0.17
C TYR A 51 -1.52 -1.00 1.36
N TRP A 52 -0.43 -1.02 2.11
CA TRP A 52 -0.47 -1.12 3.57
C TRP A 52 -1.23 0.04 4.21
N LEU A 53 -1.07 1.26 3.68
CA LEU A 53 -1.73 2.47 4.19
C LEU A 53 -3.15 2.68 3.64
N THR A 54 -3.50 2.14 2.47
CA THR A 54 -4.76 2.47 1.79
C THR A 54 -5.68 1.28 1.54
N GLY A 55 -5.20 0.05 1.72
CA GLY A 55 -5.92 -1.17 1.33
C GLY A 55 -6.07 -1.35 -0.18
N GLY A 56 -5.66 -0.35 -0.97
CA GLY A 56 -5.85 -0.31 -2.41
C GLY A 56 -4.59 -0.61 -3.22
N ARG A 57 -4.77 -1.18 -4.41
CA ARG A 57 -3.68 -1.52 -5.34
C ARG A 57 -3.54 -0.49 -6.48
N GLN A 58 -4.19 0.66 -6.35
CA GLN A 58 -4.16 1.70 -7.38
C GLN A 58 -2.87 2.51 -7.30
N ASN A 59 -2.28 2.78 -8.49
CA ASN A 59 -1.10 3.64 -8.56
C ASN A 59 -1.45 5.07 -8.12
N GLY A 60 -0.65 5.61 -7.22
CA GLY A 60 -0.86 6.94 -6.66
C GLY A 60 0.20 7.30 -5.63
N MET A 61 -0.20 8.14 -4.71
CA MET A 61 0.59 8.58 -3.56
C MET A 61 -0.34 8.85 -2.38
N ILE A 62 0.12 8.62 -1.17
CA ILE A 62 -0.58 9.09 0.02
C ILE A 62 0.31 10.06 0.78
N LEU A 63 -0.27 11.20 1.17
CA LEU A 63 0.33 12.17 2.09
C LEU A 63 -0.22 11.91 3.48
N ILE A 64 0.65 11.74 4.46
CA ILE A 64 0.30 11.61 5.87
C ILE A 64 1.06 12.68 6.65
N GLY A 65 0.33 13.52 7.38
CA GLY A 65 0.87 14.50 8.30
C GLY A 65 1.33 13.85 9.61
N ALA A 66 2.36 14.41 10.21
CA ALA A 66 2.77 14.04 11.56
C ALA A 66 1.70 14.44 12.59
N GLU A 67 1.63 13.73 13.69
CA GLU A 67 0.76 14.09 14.81
C GLU A 67 1.07 15.50 15.31
N GLY A 68 0.05 16.35 15.38
CA GLY A 68 0.18 17.75 15.75
C GLY A 68 0.67 18.69 14.64
N SER A 69 0.88 18.21 13.41
CA SER A 69 1.11 19.07 12.24
C SER A 69 -0.21 19.58 11.65
N ASP A 70 -0.13 20.67 10.88
CA ASP A 70 -1.28 21.21 10.13
C ASP A 70 -1.47 20.54 8.76
N VAL A 71 -0.72 19.47 8.45
CA VAL A 71 -0.77 18.80 7.16
C VAL A 71 -1.98 17.89 7.09
N GLU A 72 -2.86 18.16 6.12
CA GLU A 72 -4.04 17.35 5.85
C GLU A 72 -3.66 16.09 5.08
N ASN A 73 -4.12 14.93 5.57
CA ASN A 73 -3.92 13.66 4.89
C ASN A 73 -4.71 13.62 3.57
N THR A 74 -4.14 12.97 2.55
CA THR A 74 -4.85 12.73 1.29
C THR A 74 -4.25 11.56 0.52
N HIS A 75 -5.13 10.77 -0.10
CA HIS A 75 -4.75 9.72 -1.03
C HIS A 75 -4.96 10.19 -2.47
N TRP A 76 -3.88 10.44 -3.19
CA TRP A 76 -3.88 10.79 -4.60
C TRP A 76 -3.78 9.56 -5.49
N VAL A 77 -4.68 9.44 -6.45
CA VAL A 77 -4.79 8.29 -7.35
C VAL A 77 -4.61 8.72 -8.81
N ARG A 78 -3.80 8.00 -9.57
CA ARG A 78 -3.57 8.31 -10.99
C ARG A 78 -4.72 7.89 -11.90
N LYS A 79 -5.32 6.73 -11.63
CA LYS A 79 -6.41 6.15 -12.43
C LYS A 79 -7.35 5.37 -11.51
N SER A 80 -8.56 5.14 -12.00
CA SER A 80 -9.53 4.28 -11.31
C SER A 80 -9.91 4.75 -9.89
N LEU A 81 -10.22 6.05 -9.77
CA LEU A 81 -10.61 6.68 -8.50
C LEU A 81 -11.74 5.93 -7.79
N ARG A 82 -12.75 5.46 -8.55
CA ARG A 82 -13.87 4.69 -8.01
C ARG A 82 -13.39 3.38 -7.36
N ARG A 83 -12.43 2.70 -7.99
CA ARG A 83 -11.87 1.47 -7.46
C ARG A 83 -11.03 1.73 -6.21
N ALA A 84 -10.19 2.77 -6.21
CA ALA A 84 -9.44 3.16 -5.04
C ALA A 84 -10.35 3.43 -3.84
N LYS A 85 -11.44 4.20 -4.04
CA LYS A 85 -12.44 4.44 -3.00
C LYS A 85 -13.02 3.14 -2.45
N PHE A 86 -13.46 2.24 -3.34
CA PHE A 86 -14.00 0.95 -2.91
C PHE A 86 -12.98 0.13 -2.09
N GLU A 87 -11.74 0.01 -2.57
CA GLU A 87 -10.69 -0.76 -1.91
C GLU A 87 -10.30 -0.18 -0.55
N SER A 88 -10.41 1.13 -0.36
CA SER A 88 -10.05 1.84 0.88
C SER A 88 -11.21 2.03 1.88
N GLY A 89 -12.32 1.33 1.70
CA GLY A 89 -13.46 1.40 2.61
C GLY A 89 -14.70 2.12 2.07
N GLY A 90 -14.68 2.59 0.83
CA GLY A 90 -15.83 3.29 0.24
C GLY A 90 -16.02 4.70 0.80
N ASP A 91 -17.21 4.96 1.33
CA ASP A 91 -17.55 6.26 1.96
C ASP A 91 -16.93 6.40 3.36
N ASP A 92 -16.51 5.28 3.97
CA ASP A 92 -15.84 5.24 5.28
C ASP A 92 -14.30 5.32 5.16
N ALA A 93 -13.76 5.57 3.95
CA ALA A 93 -12.32 5.72 3.76
C ALA A 93 -11.73 6.80 4.70
N PRO A 94 -10.62 6.50 5.41
CA PRO A 94 -10.10 7.41 6.45
C PRO A 94 -9.70 8.79 5.95
N ASP A 95 -9.27 8.91 4.69
CA ASP A 95 -8.82 10.17 4.12
C ASP A 95 -9.51 10.48 2.78
N PRO A 96 -9.53 11.75 2.36
CA PRO A 96 -9.99 12.13 1.03
C PRO A 96 -9.21 11.42 -0.07
N ILE A 97 -9.92 10.80 -1.01
CA ILE A 97 -9.33 10.14 -2.17
C ILE A 97 -9.62 10.98 -3.41
N THR A 98 -8.56 11.54 -4.00
CA THR A 98 -8.66 12.48 -5.11
C THR A 98 -7.72 12.14 -6.26
N ALA A 99 -7.89 12.83 -7.40
CA ALA A 99 -6.98 12.66 -8.53
C ALA A 99 -5.59 13.22 -8.20
N GLN A 100 -4.54 12.46 -8.57
CA GLN A 100 -3.16 12.90 -8.34
C GLN A 100 -2.86 14.19 -9.12
N PRO A 101 -2.31 15.23 -8.48
CA PRO A 101 -1.87 16.43 -9.18
C PRO A 101 -0.73 16.11 -10.15
N ARG A 102 -0.59 16.91 -11.21
CA ARG A 102 0.57 16.80 -12.07
C ARG A 102 1.85 17.15 -11.28
N MET A 103 2.94 16.47 -11.55
CA MET A 103 4.21 16.68 -10.81
C MET A 103 4.68 18.14 -10.78
N ARG A 104 4.38 18.93 -11.80
CA ARG A 104 4.68 20.39 -11.81
C ARG A 104 3.85 21.21 -10.80
N GLN A 105 2.74 20.67 -10.33
CA GLN A 105 1.81 21.27 -9.37
C GLN A 105 1.96 20.64 -7.96
N MET A 106 2.86 19.67 -7.81
CA MET A 106 2.98 18.89 -6.56
C MET A 106 3.30 19.78 -5.35
N THR A 107 4.25 20.70 -5.50
CA THR A 107 4.63 21.61 -4.42
C THR A 107 3.47 22.51 -3.98
N ASP A 108 2.69 23.03 -4.94
CA ASP A 108 1.54 23.87 -4.63
C ASP A 108 0.41 23.05 -3.98
N ALA A 109 0.21 21.81 -4.44
CA ALA A 109 -0.74 20.89 -3.83
C ALA A 109 -0.35 20.53 -2.38
N LEU A 110 0.92 20.28 -2.11
CA LEU A 110 1.43 20.04 -0.75
C LEU A 110 1.20 21.26 0.16
N ARG A 111 1.53 22.47 -0.32
CA ARG A 111 1.27 23.71 0.43
C ARG A 111 -0.22 23.95 0.70
N SER A 112 -1.09 23.63 -0.25
CA SER A 112 -2.54 23.77 -0.05
C SER A 112 -3.11 22.80 0.97
N LEU A 113 -2.37 21.73 1.29
CA LEU A 113 -2.69 20.77 2.35
C LEU A 113 -1.91 21.05 3.66
N GLY A 114 -1.32 22.24 3.81
CA GLY A 114 -0.65 22.68 5.03
C GLY A 114 0.84 22.38 5.11
N ALA A 115 1.46 21.70 4.13
CA ALA A 115 2.88 21.39 4.19
C ALA A 115 3.76 22.65 4.10
N THR A 116 4.63 22.85 5.09
CA THR A 116 5.60 23.94 5.16
C THR A 116 7.02 23.47 4.85
N SER A 117 7.28 22.17 4.95
CA SER A 117 8.54 21.52 4.59
C SER A 117 8.34 20.43 3.51
N ALA A 118 9.44 19.95 2.93
CA ALA A 118 9.41 18.84 2.01
C ALA A 118 9.02 17.56 2.76
N PRO A 119 8.02 16.79 2.28
CA PRO A 119 7.64 15.55 2.94
C PRO A 119 8.75 14.52 2.87
N ALA A 120 8.88 13.70 3.90
CA ALA A 120 9.78 12.56 3.86
C ALA A 120 9.27 11.53 2.84
N MET A 121 10.19 10.85 2.16
CA MET A 121 9.88 9.79 1.20
C MET A 121 10.76 8.56 1.43
N LEU A 122 10.50 7.48 0.71
CA LEU A 122 11.21 6.20 0.89
C LEU A 122 12.39 6.10 -0.09
N ALA A 123 13.51 6.74 0.22
CA ALA A 123 14.71 6.74 -0.64
C ALA A 123 15.23 5.32 -0.94
N GLY A 124 15.22 4.44 0.06
CA GLY A 124 15.65 3.05 -0.08
C GLY A 124 14.74 2.16 -0.94
N LYS A 125 13.58 2.68 -1.35
CA LYS A 125 12.59 1.97 -2.18
C LYS A 125 12.43 2.54 -3.58
N MET A 126 13.24 3.52 -3.96
CA MET A 126 13.14 4.13 -5.28
C MET A 126 14.50 4.20 -5.99
N PRO A 127 14.52 4.19 -7.33
CA PRO A 127 15.72 4.48 -8.11
C PRO A 127 16.30 5.86 -7.78
N HIS A 128 17.62 5.96 -7.78
CA HIS A 128 18.32 7.20 -7.43
C HIS A 128 17.91 8.41 -8.29
N ASP A 129 17.71 8.22 -9.57
CA ASP A 129 17.24 9.27 -10.50
C ASP A 129 15.85 9.79 -10.13
N ARG A 130 14.97 8.90 -9.64
CA ARG A 130 13.65 9.26 -9.15
C ARG A 130 13.74 10.07 -7.85
N TRP A 131 14.59 9.66 -6.91
CA TRP A 131 14.87 10.46 -5.71
C TRP A 131 15.35 11.85 -6.06
N GLN A 132 16.34 11.98 -6.95
CA GLN A 132 16.85 13.27 -7.40
C GLN A 132 15.77 14.11 -8.11
N TYR A 133 14.88 13.47 -8.85
CA TYR A 133 13.77 14.16 -9.51
C TYR A 133 12.82 14.78 -8.47
N PHE A 134 12.40 14.04 -7.44
CA PHE A 134 11.55 14.55 -6.38
C PHE A 134 12.26 15.63 -5.56
N SER A 135 13.52 15.43 -5.17
CA SER A 135 14.31 16.41 -4.43
C SER A 135 14.37 17.75 -5.15
N ARG A 136 14.62 17.73 -6.45
CA ARG A 136 14.63 18.96 -7.26
C ARG A 136 13.23 19.62 -7.34
N ARG A 137 12.18 18.83 -7.46
CA ARG A 137 10.81 19.34 -7.55
C ARG A 137 10.30 19.94 -6.26
N MET A 138 10.73 19.42 -5.13
CA MET A 138 10.30 19.86 -3.79
C MET A 138 11.31 20.80 -3.12
N SER A 139 12.39 21.18 -3.80
CA SER A 139 13.46 22.01 -3.24
C SER A 139 12.99 23.36 -2.66
N THR A 140 11.86 23.89 -3.12
CA THR A 140 11.28 25.12 -2.56
C THR A 140 10.52 24.89 -1.23
N LEU A 141 10.34 23.65 -0.83
CA LEU A 141 9.86 23.25 0.50
C LEU A 141 11.00 22.82 1.43
N GLY A 142 12.22 22.73 0.93
CA GLY A 142 13.39 22.32 1.71
C GLY A 142 13.99 20.99 1.25
N GLU A 143 14.83 20.42 2.09
CA GLU A 143 15.49 19.14 1.85
C GLU A 143 14.56 17.98 2.19
N MET A 144 14.48 17.00 1.26
CA MET A 144 13.71 15.78 1.49
C MET A 144 14.44 14.85 2.45
N GLN A 145 13.69 14.24 3.35
CA GLN A 145 14.17 13.26 4.32
C GLN A 145 13.81 11.84 3.90
N ASP A 146 14.60 10.86 4.36
CA ASP A 146 14.35 9.44 4.09
C ASP A 146 13.60 8.76 5.25
N ALA A 147 12.38 8.32 5.00
CA ALA A 147 11.54 7.59 5.96
C ALA A 147 11.56 6.07 5.75
N THR A 148 12.51 5.51 4.97
CA THR A 148 12.54 4.09 4.63
C THR A 148 12.58 3.20 5.88
N TYR A 149 13.50 3.46 6.79
CA TYR A 149 13.64 2.65 8.00
C TYR A 149 12.51 2.85 9.00
N LEU A 150 11.89 4.03 9.03
CA LEU A 150 10.68 4.28 9.81
C LEU A 150 9.54 3.38 9.34
N MET A 151 9.29 3.31 8.03
CA MET A 151 8.29 2.40 7.48
C MET A 151 8.59 0.93 7.75
N TYR A 152 9.84 0.51 7.67
CA TYR A 152 10.21 -0.87 8.01
C TYR A 152 9.88 -1.20 9.46
N GLY A 153 10.24 -0.34 10.41
CA GLY A 153 9.92 -0.52 11.82
C GLY A 153 8.41 -0.64 12.10
N LEU A 154 7.59 0.18 11.45
CA LEU A 154 6.13 0.11 11.60
C LEU A 154 5.53 -1.22 11.14
N ARG A 155 6.13 -1.87 10.14
CA ARG A 155 5.67 -3.14 9.57
C ARG A 155 6.33 -4.38 10.17
N GLU A 156 7.29 -4.21 11.05
CA GLU A 156 7.98 -5.32 11.71
C GLU A 156 7.01 -6.14 12.57
N THR A 157 6.20 -5.48 13.38
CA THR A 157 5.15 -6.13 14.17
C THR A 157 3.83 -6.16 13.39
N LYS A 158 3.28 -7.37 13.19
CA LYS A 158 2.04 -7.61 12.44
C LYS A 158 0.82 -7.46 13.34
N SER A 159 -0.23 -6.85 12.81
CA SER A 159 -1.54 -6.78 13.47
C SER A 159 -2.23 -8.16 13.52
N ALA A 160 -3.31 -8.25 14.29
CA ALA A 160 -4.12 -9.46 14.33
C ALA A 160 -4.70 -9.80 12.95
N TRP A 161 -5.20 -8.81 12.21
CA TRP A 161 -5.70 -8.98 10.86
C TRP A 161 -4.62 -9.45 9.88
N GLU A 162 -3.43 -8.83 9.93
CA GLU A 162 -2.29 -9.27 9.09
C GLU A 162 -1.88 -10.71 9.38
N LEU A 163 -1.92 -11.14 10.66
CA LEU A 163 -1.63 -12.52 11.03
C LEU A 163 -2.67 -13.51 10.48
N GLU A 164 -3.94 -13.13 10.42
CA GLU A 164 -4.99 -13.95 9.78
C GLU A 164 -4.74 -14.09 8.29
N MET A 165 -4.45 -13.01 7.58
CA MET A 165 -4.12 -13.03 6.16
C MET A 165 -2.85 -13.87 5.87
N LEU A 166 -1.85 -13.79 6.74
CA LEU A 166 -0.65 -14.62 6.62
C LEU A 166 -0.93 -16.11 6.85
N ARG A 167 -1.83 -16.46 7.79
CA ARG A 167 -2.24 -17.86 8.03
C ARG A 167 -2.97 -18.43 6.82
N GLU A 168 -3.90 -17.65 6.24
CA GLU A 168 -4.63 -18.05 5.05
C GLU A 168 -3.70 -18.21 3.85
N SER A 169 -2.81 -17.27 3.62
CA SER A 169 -1.76 -17.39 2.60
C SER A 169 -0.89 -18.64 2.83
N GLY A 170 -0.55 -18.94 4.08
CA GLY A 170 0.19 -20.15 4.45
C GLY A 170 -0.58 -21.45 4.17
N ARG A 171 -1.90 -21.46 4.38
CA ARG A 171 -2.78 -22.58 4.04
C ARG A 171 -2.76 -22.87 2.54
N ILE A 172 -2.97 -21.84 1.73
CA ILE A 172 -2.96 -21.93 0.26
C ILE A 172 -1.59 -22.38 -0.25
N ASN A 173 -0.50 -21.82 0.27
CA ASN A 173 0.85 -22.26 -0.10
C ASN A 173 1.07 -23.76 0.19
N ARG A 174 0.57 -24.27 1.30
CA ARG A 174 0.66 -25.70 1.61
C ARG A 174 -0.09 -26.54 0.58
N GLU A 175 -1.28 -26.14 0.20
CA GLU A 175 -2.07 -26.83 -0.85
C GLU A 175 -1.37 -26.82 -2.21
N MET A 176 -0.72 -25.70 -2.57
CA MET A 176 0.12 -25.61 -3.76
C MET A 176 1.28 -26.62 -3.71
N PHE A 177 1.97 -26.74 -2.58
CA PHE A 177 3.04 -27.74 -2.40
C PHE A 177 2.52 -29.18 -2.49
N GLU A 178 1.36 -29.47 -1.95
CA GLU A 178 0.73 -30.78 -2.04
C GLU A 178 0.36 -31.12 -3.49
N ALA A 179 -0.21 -30.19 -4.22
CA ALA A 179 -0.53 -30.36 -5.66
C ALA A 179 0.76 -30.62 -6.48
N VAL A 180 1.83 -29.88 -6.23
CA VAL A 180 3.13 -30.13 -6.88
C VAL A 180 3.65 -31.53 -6.54
N ARG A 181 3.54 -31.96 -5.30
CA ARG A 181 4.01 -33.29 -4.85
C ARG A 181 3.20 -34.44 -5.51
N GLU A 182 1.90 -34.24 -5.72
CA GLU A 182 1.03 -35.24 -6.38
C GLU A 182 1.35 -35.39 -7.86
N VAL A 183 1.63 -34.29 -8.55
CA VAL A 183 1.97 -34.27 -9.99
C VAL A 183 3.43 -34.62 -10.23
N GLY A 184 4.31 -34.29 -9.29
CA GLY A 184 5.77 -34.47 -9.42
C GLY A 184 6.18 -35.95 -9.48
N GLY A 185 7.18 -36.25 -10.28
CA GLY A 185 7.75 -37.61 -10.41
C GLY A 185 8.59 -37.77 -11.66
N GLU A 186 9.13 -38.98 -11.85
CA GLU A 186 9.93 -39.30 -13.02
C GLU A 186 9.13 -39.09 -14.32
N GLY A 187 9.70 -38.37 -15.28
CA GLY A 187 9.08 -38.05 -16.57
C GLY A 187 8.17 -36.82 -16.56
N ARG A 188 8.01 -36.16 -15.43
CA ARG A 188 7.27 -34.89 -15.33
C ARG A 188 8.17 -33.69 -15.56
N SER A 189 7.65 -32.68 -16.25
CA SER A 189 8.34 -31.43 -16.48
C SER A 189 8.12 -30.43 -15.34
N GLU A 190 9.03 -29.49 -15.16
CA GLU A 190 8.86 -28.34 -14.26
C GLU A 190 7.62 -27.51 -14.55
N LEU A 191 7.22 -27.44 -15.84
CA LEU A 191 6.02 -26.71 -16.29
C LEU A 191 4.72 -27.38 -15.82
N GLU A 192 4.67 -28.72 -15.78
CA GLU A 192 3.51 -29.46 -15.24
C GLU A 192 3.37 -29.23 -13.73
N MET A 193 4.49 -29.22 -13.01
CA MET A 193 4.50 -28.91 -11.57
C MET A 193 4.09 -27.46 -11.28
N ALA A 194 4.61 -26.51 -12.06
CA ALA A 194 4.23 -25.10 -11.94
C ALA A 194 2.73 -24.87 -12.25
N ALA A 195 2.19 -25.56 -13.26
CA ALA A 195 0.78 -25.48 -13.62
C ALA A 195 -0.13 -25.99 -12.49
N ALA A 196 0.26 -27.07 -11.79
CA ALA A 196 -0.51 -27.60 -10.66
C ALA A 196 -0.54 -26.59 -9.48
N ALA A 197 0.58 -25.94 -9.16
CA ALA A 197 0.60 -24.89 -8.17
C ALA A 197 -0.26 -23.67 -8.57
N ASP A 198 -0.16 -23.24 -9.84
CA ASP A 198 -0.92 -22.12 -10.40
C ASP A 198 -2.43 -22.37 -10.36
N GLU A 199 -2.88 -23.61 -10.63
CA GLU A 199 -4.29 -23.99 -10.57
C GLU A 199 -4.84 -23.78 -9.16
N VAL A 200 -4.17 -24.25 -8.13
CA VAL A 200 -4.55 -24.05 -6.73
C VAL A 200 -4.59 -22.57 -6.37
N SER A 201 -3.55 -21.83 -6.73
CA SER A 201 -3.46 -20.39 -6.47
C SER A 201 -4.62 -19.62 -7.09
N ARG A 202 -4.92 -19.89 -8.36
CA ARG A 202 -6.02 -19.24 -9.09
C ARG A 202 -7.40 -19.65 -8.57
N ALA A 203 -7.60 -20.92 -8.20
CA ALA A 203 -8.84 -21.38 -7.59
C ALA A 203 -9.11 -20.69 -6.25
N ALA A 204 -8.05 -20.35 -5.50
CA ALA A 204 -8.11 -19.58 -4.27
C ALA A 204 -8.22 -18.05 -4.50
N GLY A 205 -8.32 -17.57 -5.75
CA GLY A 205 -8.47 -16.15 -6.07
C GLY A 205 -7.16 -15.37 -6.16
N PHE A 206 -6.01 -16.03 -6.12
CA PHE A 206 -4.69 -15.42 -6.30
C PHE A 206 -4.24 -15.55 -7.76
N GLY A 207 -3.97 -14.43 -8.42
CA GLY A 207 -3.55 -14.39 -9.81
C GLY A 207 -3.02 -13.03 -10.25
#